data_2fe302358a45943db58952ea8e05da3c
#
_entry.id   2fe302358a45943db58952ea8e05da3c
#
_cell.length_a   1.000
_cell.length_b   1.000
_cell.length_c   1.000
_cell.angle_alpha   90.00
_cell.angle_beta   90.00
_cell.angle_gamma   90.00
#
_symmetry.space_group_name_H-M   'P 1'
#
loop_
_entity.id
_entity.type
_entity.pdbx_description
1 polymer ?
#
loop_
_entity_poly.entity_id
_entity_poly.type
_entity_poly.pdbx_seq_one_letter_code
_entity_poly.pdbx_strand_id
1 'polypeptide(L)'
;ESKIKFINPKNFENELKNNKSQRKVLLTIDDGFLSFYENAWPILKEKKIPFILFISTREVGAFNYMSWDQIREINKEDFVEIGNHSHTHEYLVDETNELIKEDISKSISIFKKNLGKNSIFFSYPFGEYSNDFKKIIKDFGFNFAFGQHSGVMDETKDFYELPRYPIN
;
A
#
# COMPACT_ATOMS: atom_id res chain seq x y z
N GLU A 1 -12.00 -27.47 6.64
CA GLU A 1 -11.96 -26.00 6.52
C GLU A 1 -10.63 -25.59 5.89
N SER A 2 -10.63 -25.01 4.69
CA SER A 2 -9.41 -24.51 4.07
C SER A 2 -8.98 -23.26 4.83
N LYS A 3 -7.89 -23.36 5.59
CA LYS A 3 -7.29 -22.18 6.24
C LYS A 3 -6.83 -21.20 5.16
N ILE A 4 -7.34 -19.97 5.18
CA ILE A 4 -6.84 -18.88 4.36
C ILE A 4 -5.36 -18.66 4.73
N LYS A 5 -4.48 -18.68 3.74
CA LYS A 5 -3.06 -18.36 3.92
C LYS A 5 -2.80 -16.90 3.55
N PHE A 6 -2.34 -16.12 4.52
CA PHE A 6 -1.90 -14.76 4.26
C PHE A 6 -0.49 -14.73 3.67
N ILE A 7 -0.26 -13.83 2.72
CA ILE A 7 1.04 -13.59 2.08
C ILE A 7 1.79 -12.54 2.88
N ASN A 8 3.05 -12.84 3.24
CA ASN A 8 3.94 -11.79 3.73
C ASN A 8 4.32 -10.87 2.56
N PRO A 9 4.10 -9.54 2.67
CA PRO A 9 4.42 -8.58 1.59
C PRO A 9 5.85 -8.68 1.07
N LYS A 10 6.82 -9.02 1.93
CA LYS A 10 8.23 -9.21 1.53
C LYS A 10 8.44 -10.34 0.53
N ASN A 11 7.51 -11.29 0.47
CA ASN A 11 7.53 -12.42 -0.45
C ASN A 11 6.56 -12.26 -1.62
N PHE A 12 5.88 -11.12 -1.74
CA PHE A 12 4.76 -10.92 -2.66
C PHE A 12 5.13 -11.24 -4.12
N GLU A 13 6.26 -10.73 -4.60
CA GLU A 13 6.72 -10.99 -5.99
C GLU A 13 6.94 -12.48 -6.25
N ASN A 14 7.59 -13.19 -5.34
CA ASN A 14 7.80 -14.63 -5.46
C ASN A 14 6.49 -15.42 -5.42
N GLU A 15 5.55 -14.97 -4.60
CA GLU A 15 4.23 -15.60 -4.48
C GLU A 15 3.39 -15.40 -5.75
N LEU A 16 3.49 -14.26 -6.42
CA LEU A 16 2.85 -14.03 -7.71
C LEU A 16 3.41 -14.97 -8.80
N LYS A 17 4.75 -15.11 -8.87
CA LYS A 17 5.43 -15.87 -9.91
C LYS A 17 5.33 -17.40 -9.75
N ASN A 18 5.32 -17.89 -8.52
CA ASN A 18 5.58 -19.30 -8.24
C ASN A 18 4.40 -20.10 -7.70
N ASN A 19 3.22 -19.52 -7.57
CA ASN A 19 2.14 -20.19 -6.84
C ASN A 19 0.83 -20.35 -7.59
N LYS A 20 0.71 -21.48 -8.29
CA LYS A 20 -0.48 -21.82 -9.11
C LYS A 20 -1.55 -22.65 -8.40
N SER A 21 -1.33 -23.15 -7.19
CA SER A 21 -2.18 -24.21 -6.61
C SER A 21 -2.94 -23.87 -5.33
N GLN A 22 -2.65 -22.75 -4.66
CA GLN A 22 -3.29 -22.40 -3.38
C GLN A 22 -3.87 -20.99 -3.41
N ARG A 23 -5.11 -20.85 -2.90
CA ARG A 23 -5.69 -19.53 -2.65
C ARG A 23 -4.98 -18.85 -1.48
N LYS A 24 -4.41 -17.68 -1.73
CA LYS A 24 -3.72 -16.86 -0.76
C LYS A 24 -4.29 -15.45 -0.76
N VAL A 25 -4.13 -14.74 0.34
CA VAL A 25 -4.62 -13.38 0.52
C VAL A 25 -3.45 -12.47 0.92
N LEU A 26 -3.27 -11.38 0.20
CA LEU A 26 -2.50 -10.23 0.66
C LEU A 26 -3.46 -9.25 1.31
N LEU A 27 -3.31 -9.01 2.61
CA LEU A 27 -4.09 -8.01 3.32
C LEU A 27 -3.48 -6.62 3.07
N THR A 28 -4.31 -5.65 2.71
CA THR A 28 -3.92 -4.25 2.55
C THR A 28 -4.85 -3.36 3.33
N ILE A 29 -4.32 -2.29 3.91
CA ILE A 29 -5.06 -1.28 4.68
C ILE A 29 -4.64 0.09 4.15
N ASP A 30 -5.60 0.93 3.79
CA ASP A 30 -5.33 2.26 3.27
C ASP A 30 -5.47 3.35 4.36
N ASP A 31 -5.02 4.56 4.05
CA ASP A 31 -5.17 5.84 4.75
C ASP A 31 -4.32 6.03 6.02
N GLY A 32 -4.10 5.00 6.81
CA GLY A 32 -3.36 5.13 8.06
C GLY A 32 -4.16 5.77 9.20
N PHE A 33 -5.45 5.46 9.30
CA PHE A 33 -6.32 5.95 10.38
C PHE A 33 -5.86 5.52 11.77
N LEU A 34 -6.04 6.41 12.77
CA LEU A 34 -5.75 6.12 14.17
C LEU A 34 -6.57 4.93 14.69
N SER A 35 -7.83 4.78 14.24
CA SER A 35 -8.69 3.66 14.60
C SER A 35 -8.13 2.29 14.21
N PHE A 36 -7.34 2.21 13.12
CA PHE A 36 -6.62 0.99 12.76
C PHE A 36 -5.57 0.64 13.83
N TYR A 37 -4.79 1.63 14.27
CA TYR A 37 -3.77 1.44 15.30
C TYR A 37 -4.36 1.01 16.65
N GLU A 38 -5.50 1.60 17.02
CA GLU A 38 -6.13 1.34 18.31
C GLU A 38 -6.87 0.00 18.37
N ASN A 39 -7.49 -0.43 17.26
CA ASN A 39 -8.40 -1.58 17.27
C ASN A 39 -7.88 -2.79 16.50
N ALA A 40 -7.40 -2.63 15.27
CA ALA A 40 -6.99 -3.74 14.43
C ALA A 40 -5.53 -4.16 14.65
N TRP A 41 -4.62 -3.18 14.79
CA TRP A 41 -3.20 -3.45 14.96
C TRP A 41 -2.86 -4.39 16.11
N PRO A 42 -3.39 -4.26 17.35
CA PRO A 42 -3.11 -5.17 18.43
C PRO A 42 -3.44 -6.63 18.08
N ILE A 43 -4.56 -6.84 17.37
CA ILE A 43 -5.01 -8.17 16.95
C ILE A 43 -4.10 -8.75 15.86
N LEU A 44 -3.76 -7.93 14.85
CA LEU A 44 -2.89 -8.36 13.75
C LEU A 44 -1.48 -8.67 14.26
N LYS A 45 -0.97 -7.89 15.22
CA LYS A 45 0.32 -8.08 15.88
C LYS A 45 0.36 -9.38 16.67
N GLU A 46 -0.62 -9.62 17.54
CA GLU A 46 -0.73 -10.84 18.33
C GLU A 46 -0.76 -12.10 17.45
N LYS A 47 -1.56 -12.04 16.37
CA LYS A 47 -1.75 -13.17 15.44
C LYS A 47 -0.67 -13.26 14.36
N LYS A 48 0.25 -12.28 14.28
CA LYS A 48 1.28 -12.15 13.23
C LYS A 48 0.68 -12.24 11.82
N ILE A 49 -0.47 -11.58 11.60
CA ILE A 49 -1.11 -11.53 10.30
C ILE A 49 -0.38 -10.50 9.43
N PRO A 50 0.22 -10.90 8.30
CA PRO A 50 0.96 -9.99 7.46
C PRO A 50 0.04 -9.07 6.66
N PHE A 51 0.51 -7.81 6.44
CA PHE A 51 -0.24 -6.81 5.68
C PHE A 51 0.66 -5.72 5.12
N ILE A 52 0.10 -4.95 4.16
CA ILE A 52 0.64 -3.67 3.72
C ILE A 52 -0.25 -2.57 4.31
N LEU A 53 0.36 -1.57 4.94
CA LEU A 53 -0.31 -0.36 5.38
C LEU A 53 0.05 0.79 4.44
N PHE A 54 -0.88 1.25 3.63
CA PHE A 54 -0.70 2.39 2.75
C PHE A 54 -1.02 3.70 3.47
N ILE A 55 -0.11 4.66 3.42
CA ILE A 55 -0.26 5.94 4.12
C ILE A 55 -0.10 7.13 3.18
N SER A 56 -0.97 8.13 3.35
CA SER A 56 -0.87 9.44 2.72
C SER A 56 -0.09 10.38 3.61
N THR A 57 1.04 10.87 3.11
CA THR A 57 2.03 11.52 3.99
C THR A 57 1.61 12.87 4.54
N ARG A 58 0.63 13.56 3.95
CA ARG A 58 0.05 14.81 4.47
C ARG A 58 -0.80 14.56 5.71
N GLU A 59 -1.48 13.43 5.73
CA GLU A 59 -2.45 13.11 6.78
C GLU A 59 -1.78 12.60 8.07
N VAL A 60 -0.53 12.13 8.00
CA VAL A 60 0.17 11.60 9.17
C VAL A 60 0.32 12.66 10.26
N GLY A 61 -0.24 12.35 11.44
CA GLY A 61 -0.29 13.25 12.60
C GLY A 61 -1.46 14.21 12.61
N ALA A 62 -2.32 14.22 11.58
CA ALA A 62 -3.58 14.95 11.58
C ALA A 62 -4.60 14.27 12.51
N PHE A 63 -5.73 14.96 12.77
CA PHE A 63 -6.80 14.44 13.61
C PHE A 63 -7.34 13.11 13.02
N ASN A 64 -7.46 12.09 13.86
CA ASN A 64 -7.87 10.72 13.49
C ASN A 64 -6.88 9.91 12.63
N TYR A 65 -5.66 10.40 12.40
CA TYR A 65 -4.61 9.67 11.69
C TYR A 65 -3.46 9.29 12.62
N MET A 66 -2.75 8.23 12.27
CA MET A 66 -1.56 7.80 13.00
C MET A 66 -0.44 8.82 12.93
N SER A 67 0.35 8.89 14.01
CA SER A 67 1.63 9.62 14.02
C SER A 67 2.74 8.80 13.35
N TRP A 68 3.85 9.48 12.98
CA TRP A 68 5.05 8.79 12.49
C TRP A 68 5.65 7.83 13.52
N ASP A 69 5.48 8.07 14.83
CA ASP A 69 5.97 7.14 15.86
C ASP A 69 5.18 5.83 15.85
N GLN A 70 3.87 5.89 15.71
CA GLN A 70 3.01 4.72 15.59
C GLN A 70 3.30 3.94 14.30
N ILE A 71 3.47 4.64 13.17
CA ILE A 71 3.85 4.01 11.90
C ILE A 71 5.23 3.35 12.00
N ARG A 72 6.21 3.99 12.66
CA ARG A 72 7.52 3.39 12.90
C ARG A 72 7.46 2.17 13.81
N GLU A 73 6.58 2.16 14.81
CA GLU A 73 6.35 0.99 15.63
C GLU A 73 5.86 -0.20 14.79
N ILE A 74 4.83 0.01 13.97
CA ILE A 74 4.28 -1.01 13.07
C ILE A 74 5.35 -1.51 12.09
N ASN A 75 6.15 -0.61 11.51
CA ASN A 75 7.19 -0.93 10.53
C ASN A 75 8.36 -1.77 11.09
N LYS A 76 8.47 -1.94 12.41
CA LYS A 76 9.49 -2.82 13.02
C LYS A 76 9.20 -4.31 12.84
N GLU A 77 7.94 -4.65 12.58
CA GLU A 77 7.55 -6.05 12.44
C GLU A 77 7.96 -6.62 11.07
N ASP A 78 8.47 -7.83 11.06
CA ASP A 78 8.99 -8.50 9.86
C ASP A 78 7.90 -8.98 8.88
N PHE A 79 6.65 -8.97 9.31
CA PHE A 79 5.48 -9.36 8.52
C PHE A 79 4.69 -8.15 7.99
N VAL A 80 5.21 -6.93 8.16
CA VAL A 80 4.56 -5.69 7.71
C VAL A 80 5.41 -4.98 6.67
N GLU A 81 4.76 -4.32 5.71
CA GLU A 81 5.35 -3.29 4.86
C GLU A 81 4.49 -2.02 4.90
N ILE A 82 5.16 -0.86 4.90
CA ILE A 82 4.47 0.42 4.76
C ILE A 82 4.48 0.80 3.29
N GLY A 83 3.30 0.93 2.70
CA GLY A 83 3.07 1.33 1.32
C GLY A 83 2.84 2.85 1.21
N ASN A 84 3.07 3.39 0.02
CA ASN A 84 2.83 4.80 -0.28
C ASN A 84 1.42 4.98 -0.86
N HIS A 85 0.69 6.00 -0.37
CA HIS A 85 -0.67 6.35 -0.80
C HIS A 85 -0.76 7.83 -1.21
N SER A 86 0.24 8.32 -1.95
CA SER A 86 0.44 9.72 -2.33
C SER A 86 0.84 10.66 -1.17
N HIS A 87 0.97 11.95 -1.45
CA HIS A 87 1.12 12.96 -0.41
C HIS A 87 -0.22 13.49 0.07
N THR A 88 -1.04 13.98 -0.86
CA THR A 88 -2.25 14.76 -0.54
C THR A 88 -3.51 13.92 -0.38
N HIS A 89 -3.53 12.69 -0.89
CA HIS A 89 -4.75 11.88 -1.03
C HIS A 89 -5.86 12.59 -1.84
N GLU A 90 -5.49 13.50 -2.75
CA GLU A 90 -6.45 14.12 -3.66
C GLU A 90 -6.77 13.18 -4.84
N TYR A 91 -7.78 13.54 -5.64
CA TYR A 91 -8.19 12.77 -6.82
C TYR A 91 -7.21 13.02 -7.99
N LEU A 92 -5.99 12.45 -7.85
CA LEU A 92 -4.86 12.75 -8.72
C LEU A 92 -5.04 12.30 -10.17
N VAL A 93 -5.97 11.39 -10.47
CA VAL A 93 -6.17 10.85 -11.82
C VAL A 93 -6.57 11.93 -12.83
N ASP A 94 -7.23 12.99 -12.40
CA ASP A 94 -7.69 14.11 -13.21
C ASP A 94 -6.68 15.29 -13.26
N GLU A 95 -5.58 15.17 -12.50
CA GLU A 95 -4.57 16.21 -12.42
C GLU A 95 -3.56 16.13 -13.57
N THR A 96 -2.82 17.23 -13.79
CA THR A 96 -1.73 17.23 -14.77
C THR A 96 -0.59 16.31 -14.33
N ASN A 97 0.17 15.80 -15.30
CA ASN A 97 1.33 14.96 -15.03
C ASN A 97 2.36 15.65 -14.11
N GLU A 98 2.50 16.97 -14.21
CA GLU A 98 3.39 17.78 -13.36
C GLU A 98 2.94 17.76 -11.90
N LEU A 99 1.64 17.96 -11.64
CA LEU A 99 1.08 17.94 -10.28
C LEU A 99 1.15 16.54 -9.67
N ILE A 100 0.86 15.49 -10.45
CA ILE A 100 1.02 14.10 -10.01
C ILE A 100 2.49 13.85 -9.60
N LYS A 101 3.45 14.23 -10.43
CA LYS A 101 4.88 14.04 -10.13
C LYS A 101 5.33 14.83 -8.90
N GLU A 102 4.84 16.05 -8.72
CA GLU A 102 5.12 16.86 -7.53
C GLU A 102 4.61 16.16 -6.25
N ASP A 103 3.36 15.72 -6.25
CA ASP A 103 2.75 15.00 -5.13
C ASP A 103 3.55 13.75 -4.77
N ILE A 104 3.81 12.88 -5.75
CA ILE A 104 4.52 11.62 -5.56
C ILE A 104 5.97 11.87 -5.09
N SER A 105 6.68 12.83 -5.69
CA SER A 105 8.03 13.20 -5.27
C SER A 105 8.08 13.65 -3.82
N LYS A 106 7.10 14.46 -3.40
CA LYS A 106 6.97 14.95 -2.03
C LYS A 106 6.70 13.80 -1.05
N SER A 107 5.78 12.89 -1.39
CA SER A 107 5.51 11.72 -0.56
C SER A 107 6.76 10.86 -0.37
N ILE A 108 7.50 10.57 -1.45
CA ILE A 108 8.75 9.80 -1.40
C ILE A 108 9.79 10.47 -0.49
N SER A 109 9.96 11.79 -0.60
CA SER A 109 10.88 12.55 0.25
C SER A 109 10.54 12.40 1.73
N ILE A 110 9.25 12.49 2.07
CA ILE A 110 8.76 12.34 3.45
C ILE A 110 8.94 10.90 3.94
N PHE A 111 8.67 9.90 3.11
CA PHE A 111 8.94 8.48 3.42
C PHE A 111 10.42 8.26 3.74
N LYS A 112 11.32 8.72 2.88
CA LYS A 112 12.78 8.60 3.11
C LYS A 112 13.21 9.26 4.40
N LYS A 113 12.68 10.44 4.71
CA LYS A 113 12.98 11.18 5.95
C LYS A 113 12.54 10.40 7.19
N ASN A 114 11.36 9.77 7.18
CA ASN A 114 10.76 9.19 8.38
C ASN A 114 11.02 7.68 8.52
N LEU A 115 11.18 6.94 7.42
CA LEU A 115 11.33 5.48 7.39
C LEU A 115 12.68 5.02 6.81
N GLY A 116 13.54 5.96 6.37
CA GLY A 116 14.86 5.66 5.81
C GLY A 116 14.86 5.13 4.38
N LYS A 117 13.71 4.76 3.84
CA LYS A 117 13.54 4.22 2.48
C LYS A 117 12.23 4.67 1.87
N ASN A 118 12.08 4.57 0.55
CA ASN A 118 10.78 4.58 -0.10
C ASN A 118 10.17 3.17 -0.09
N SER A 119 8.85 3.08 -0.29
CA SER A 119 8.16 1.81 -0.52
C SER A 119 8.30 1.36 -1.97
N ILE A 120 8.26 0.05 -2.20
CA ILE A 120 8.06 -0.53 -3.54
C ILE A 120 6.58 -0.69 -3.89
N PHE A 121 5.69 -0.48 -2.92
CA PHE A 121 4.24 -0.61 -3.04
C PHE A 121 3.57 0.76 -3.06
N PHE A 122 2.64 0.94 -3.98
CA PHE A 122 1.80 2.11 -4.11
C PHE A 122 0.32 1.71 -4.11
N SER A 123 -0.56 2.48 -3.50
CA SER A 123 -2.02 2.39 -3.66
C SER A 123 -2.52 3.71 -4.25
N TYR A 124 -3.29 3.63 -5.34
CA TYR A 124 -3.89 4.82 -5.93
C TYR A 124 -4.97 5.38 -5.01
N PRO A 125 -4.96 6.70 -4.70
CA PRO A 125 -6.07 7.34 -4.02
C PRO A 125 -7.40 7.04 -4.73
N PHE A 126 -8.43 6.70 -3.99
CA PHE A 126 -9.74 6.25 -4.50
C PHE A 126 -9.69 5.01 -5.41
N GLY A 127 -8.52 4.38 -5.57
CA GLY A 127 -8.30 3.25 -6.46
C GLY A 127 -8.27 3.59 -7.94
N GLU A 128 -8.29 4.89 -8.30
CA GLU A 128 -8.39 5.39 -9.67
C GLU A 128 -7.01 5.69 -10.27
N TYR A 129 -6.82 5.30 -11.53
CA TYR A 129 -5.55 5.48 -12.25
C TYR A 129 -5.76 5.68 -13.75
N SER A 130 -4.82 6.34 -14.39
CA SER A 130 -4.69 6.47 -15.84
C SER A 130 -3.39 5.80 -16.32
N ASN A 131 -3.24 5.63 -17.63
CA ASN A 131 -2.00 5.12 -18.20
C ASN A 131 -0.79 6.03 -17.90
N ASP A 132 -1.01 7.34 -17.91
CA ASP A 132 0.04 8.30 -17.57
C ASP A 132 0.40 8.23 -16.09
N PHE A 133 -0.58 8.11 -15.20
CA PHE A 133 -0.33 7.96 -13.77
C PHE A 133 0.42 6.64 -13.48
N LYS A 134 0.04 5.50 -14.09
CA LYS A 134 0.79 4.25 -14.00
C LYS A 134 2.25 4.41 -14.42
N LYS A 135 2.49 5.11 -15.54
CA LYS A 135 3.84 5.41 -16.02
C LYS A 135 4.64 6.23 -15.02
N ILE A 136 4.04 7.27 -14.44
CA ILE A 136 4.69 8.09 -13.41
C ILE A 136 5.08 7.21 -12.21
N ILE A 137 4.17 6.38 -11.69
CA ILE A 137 4.45 5.49 -10.55
C ILE A 137 5.61 4.54 -10.86
N LYS A 138 5.66 3.99 -12.07
CA LYS A 138 6.76 3.15 -12.55
C LYS A 138 8.08 3.93 -12.60
N ASP A 139 8.07 5.13 -13.17
CA ASP A 139 9.26 5.98 -13.33
C ASP A 139 9.83 6.43 -11.97
N PHE A 140 9.01 6.55 -10.93
CA PHE A 140 9.42 6.81 -9.55
C PHE A 140 9.94 5.58 -8.79
N GLY A 141 9.99 4.41 -9.42
CA GLY A 141 10.62 3.20 -8.88
C GLY A 141 9.73 2.37 -7.96
N PHE A 142 8.41 2.52 -8.04
CA PHE A 142 7.50 1.56 -7.42
C PHE A 142 7.45 0.29 -8.28
N ASN A 143 7.33 -0.87 -7.64
CA ASN A 143 7.26 -2.16 -8.35
C ASN A 143 5.81 -2.65 -8.51
N PHE A 144 4.94 -2.23 -7.58
CA PHE A 144 3.55 -2.69 -7.52
C PHE A 144 2.63 -1.53 -7.19
N ALA A 145 1.50 -1.43 -7.90
CA ALA A 145 0.48 -0.44 -7.60
C ALA A 145 -0.93 -1.08 -7.62
N PHE A 146 -1.76 -0.67 -6.66
CA PHE A 146 -3.05 -1.26 -6.39
C PHE A 146 -4.18 -0.28 -6.68
N GLY A 147 -5.14 -0.72 -7.48
CA GLY A 147 -6.45 -0.09 -7.65
C GLY A 147 -7.47 -0.61 -6.65
N GLN A 148 -8.77 -0.33 -6.91
CA GLN A 148 -9.89 -0.88 -6.13
C GLN A 148 -10.86 -1.72 -6.95
N HIS A 149 -10.55 -1.97 -8.23
CA HIS A 149 -11.36 -2.90 -9.02
C HIS A 149 -11.18 -4.34 -8.51
N SER A 150 -12.29 -5.10 -8.50
CA SER A 150 -12.27 -6.49 -8.02
C SER A 150 -11.56 -7.42 -8.99
N GLY A 151 -10.78 -8.35 -8.46
CA GLY A 151 -10.07 -9.34 -9.29
C GLY A 151 -9.09 -10.20 -8.51
N VAL A 152 -8.56 -11.20 -9.19
CA VAL A 152 -7.50 -12.08 -8.67
C VAL A 152 -6.19 -11.66 -9.29
N MET A 153 -5.13 -11.63 -8.49
CA MET A 153 -3.78 -11.32 -8.94
C MET A 153 -3.07 -12.59 -9.42
N ASP A 154 -2.37 -12.49 -10.53
CA ASP A 154 -1.47 -13.51 -11.04
C ASP A 154 -0.30 -12.86 -11.84
N GLU A 155 0.64 -13.68 -12.30
CA GLU A 155 1.82 -13.24 -13.03
C GLU A 155 1.56 -12.56 -14.39
N THR A 156 0.33 -12.69 -14.93
CA THR A 156 -0.05 -12.13 -16.23
C THR A 156 -0.63 -10.72 -16.14
N LYS A 157 -0.86 -10.23 -14.91
CA LYS A 157 -1.45 -8.91 -14.67
C LYS A 157 -0.41 -7.81 -14.82
N ASP A 158 -0.89 -6.63 -15.17
CA ASP A 158 -0.08 -5.41 -15.04
C ASP A 158 0.15 -5.12 -13.56
N PHE A 159 1.40 -5.13 -13.14
CA PHE A 159 1.77 -4.88 -11.73
C PHE A 159 1.48 -3.46 -11.26
N TYR A 160 1.09 -2.57 -12.17
CA TYR A 160 0.71 -1.20 -11.86
C TYR A 160 -0.82 -0.97 -11.85
N GLU A 161 -1.61 -2.05 -11.89
CA GLU A 161 -3.08 -2.01 -11.77
C GLU A 161 -3.64 -3.23 -11.03
N LEU A 162 -2.99 -3.63 -9.94
CA LEU A 162 -3.36 -4.82 -9.20
C LEU A 162 -4.75 -4.68 -8.57
N PRO A 163 -5.63 -5.67 -8.75
CA PRO A 163 -6.99 -5.64 -8.23
C PRO A 163 -7.04 -5.91 -6.72
N ARG A 164 -8.10 -5.44 -6.06
CA ARG A 164 -8.39 -5.71 -4.64
C ARG A 164 -9.87 -5.95 -4.42
N TYR A 165 -10.20 -6.74 -3.41
CA TYR A 165 -11.57 -6.87 -2.92
C TYR A 165 -11.74 -6.02 -1.68
N PRO A 166 -12.53 -4.93 -1.71
CA PRO A 166 -12.80 -4.13 -0.52
C PRO A 166 -13.61 -4.98 0.49
N ILE A 167 -13.28 -4.80 1.77
CA ILE A 167 -14.03 -5.37 2.89
C ILE A 167 -14.64 -4.18 3.64
N ASN A 168 -15.98 -4.09 3.64
CA ASN A 168 -16.75 -3.05 4.33
C ASN A 168 -17.36 -3.62 5.61
#